data_2073e293f4e5b765938810d662e90408
#
_entry.id   2073e293f4e5b765938810d662e90408
#
_cell.length_a   1.000
_cell.length_b   1.000
_cell.length_c   1.000
_cell.angle_alpha   90.00
_cell.angle_beta   90.00
_cell.angle_gamma   90.00
#
_symmetry.space_group_name_H-M   'P 1'
#
loop_
_entity.id
_entity.type
_entity.pdbx_description
1 polymer ?
#
loop_
_entity_poly.entity_id
_entity_poly.type
_entity_poly.pdbx_seq_one_letter_code
_entity_poly.pdbx_strand_id
1 'polypeptide(L)'
;MRNLYIIVLAIFTLVSCDDDTNLPAPYYSIEGKWIWSPSDNRADANTMYEFVDGIRYTYYCITCPGDEAYWNSLETSDAIPGTNPYKFENDTLRVDLHFGNELVTLITFECDGGKLFMDGQFSHLWRLSSDCQ
;
A
#
# COMPACT_ATOMS: atom_id res chain seq x y z
N MET A 1 -72.29 6.78 -14.46
CA MET A 1 -70.98 7.13 -15.03
C MET A 1 -69.98 7.24 -13.87
N ARG A 2 -69.17 6.21 -13.66
CA ARG A 2 -68.22 6.13 -12.53
C ARG A 2 -66.83 6.16 -13.17
N ASN A 3 -66.13 7.28 -12.98
CA ASN A 3 -64.74 7.45 -13.43
C ASN A 3 -63.81 6.66 -12.55
N LEU A 4 -63.25 5.61 -13.10
CA LEU A 4 -62.23 4.79 -12.43
C LEU A 4 -60.86 5.44 -12.73
N TYR A 5 -60.34 6.16 -11.73
CA TYR A 5 -58.94 6.65 -11.76
C TYR A 5 -57.99 5.50 -11.44
N ILE A 6 -57.31 5.00 -12.46
CA ILE A 6 -56.23 4.05 -12.27
C ILE A 6 -54.99 4.87 -11.88
N ILE A 7 -54.64 4.82 -10.59
CA ILE A 7 -53.37 5.36 -10.14
C ILE A 7 -52.32 4.32 -10.46
N VAL A 8 -51.53 4.59 -11.48
CA VAL A 8 -50.32 3.83 -11.79
C VAL A 8 -49.24 4.30 -10.83
N LEU A 9 -49.04 3.51 -9.77
CA LEU A 9 -47.93 3.70 -8.84
C LEU A 9 -46.63 3.21 -9.52
N ALA A 10 -45.89 4.13 -10.10
CA ALA A 10 -44.57 3.84 -10.62
C ALA A 10 -43.62 3.60 -9.44
N ILE A 11 -43.38 2.34 -9.14
CA ILE A 11 -42.35 1.94 -8.19
C ILE A 11 -40.99 2.17 -8.88
N PHE A 12 -40.37 3.30 -8.58
CA PHE A 12 -38.96 3.50 -8.85
C PHE A 12 -38.17 2.59 -7.89
N THR A 13 -37.79 1.43 -8.37
CA THR A 13 -36.73 0.67 -7.74
C THR A 13 -35.44 1.44 -7.95
N LEU A 14 -35.01 2.16 -6.94
CA LEU A 14 -33.65 2.67 -6.82
C LEU A 14 -32.77 1.42 -6.74
N VAL A 15 -32.17 1.04 -7.88
CA VAL A 15 -31.02 0.17 -7.87
C VAL A 15 -29.90 1.00 -7.25
N SER A 16 -29.75 0.87 -5.93
CA SER A 16 -28.53 1.27 -5.25
C SER A 16 -27.46 0.36 -5.84
N CYS A 17 -26.62 0.88 -6.72
CA CYS A 17 -25.29 0.33 -6.93
C CYS A 17 -24.57 0.54 -5.60
N ASP A 18 -24.55 -0.50 -4.78
CA ASP A 18 -23.51 -0.62 -3.78
C ASP A 18 -22.22 -0.81 -4.53
N ASP A 19 -21.55 0.29 -4.82
CA ASP A 19 -20.13 0.28 -5.11
C ASP A 19 -19.43 -0.08 -3.80
N ASP A 20 -19.46 -1.37 -3.47
CA ASP A 20 -18.59 -1.98 -2.47
C ASP A 20 -17.13 -1.99 -2.98
N THR A 21 -16.67 -0.90 -3.54
CA THR A 21 -15.26 -0.58 -3.60
C THR A 21 -14.87 -0.02 -2.23
N ASN A 22 -14.94 -0.87 -1.22
CA ASN A 22 -14.31 -0.64 0.06
C ASN A 22 -12.79 -0.77 -0.09
N LEU A 23 -12.28 -0.13 -1.12
CA LEU A 23 -10.85 0.11 -1.25
C LEU A 23 -10.55 1.30 -0.34
N PRO A 24 -9.75 1.13 0.73
CA PRO A 24 -9.41 2.25 1.58
C PRO A 24 -8.72 3.32 0.73
N ALA A 25 -9.35 4.46 0.58
CA ALA A 25 -8.70 5.64 0.04
C ALA A 25 -7.75 6.21 1.12
N PRO A 26 -6.58 6.76 0.75
CA PRO A 26 -6.03 6.85 -0.59
C PRO A 26 -4.84 5.90 -0.78
N TYR A 27 -4.81 5.19 -1.86
CA TYR A 27 -3.69 4.36 -2.30
C TYR A 27 -2.38 5.12 -2.55
N TYR A 28 -2.42 6.44 -2.52
CA TYR A 28 -1.27 7.33 -2.72
C TYR A 28 -0.63 7.75 -1.39
N SER A 29 -0.55 6.82 -0.44
CA SER A 29 0.12 7.00 0.85
C SER A 29 1.26 6.03 0.98
N ILE A 30 2.35 6.46 1.64
CA ILE A 30 3.45 5.56 1.98
C ILE A 30 3.09 4.56 3.08
N GLU A 31 2.05 4.86 3.90
CA GLU A 31 1.62 4.02 5.01
C GLU A 31 1.29 2.59 4.56
N GLY A 32 1.66 1.61 5.38
CA GLY A 32 1.40 0.19 5.17
C GLY A 32 2.64 -0.64 4.87
N LYS A 33 2.41 -1.87 4.41
CA LYS A 33 3.45 -2.87 4.14
C LYS A 33 3.83 -2.88 2.67
N TRP A 34 5.14 -2.80 2.41
CA TRP A 34 5.73 -2.76 1.08
C TRP A 34 6.85 -3.77 0.98
N ILE A 35 6.84 -4.60 -0.06
CA ILE A 35 7.92 -5.55 -0.32
C ILE A 35 8.90 -5.01 -1.35
N TRP A 36 10.16 -5.34 -1.17
CA TRP A 36 11.27 -4.96 -2.02
C TRP A 36 12.04 -6.19 -2.50
N SER A 37 12.50 -6.13 -3.73
CA SER A 37 13.29 -7.17 -4.36
C SER A 37 14.61 -6.62 -4.90
N PRO A 38 15.72 -7.34 -4.73
CA PRO A 38 17.01 -6.95 -5.31
C PRO A 38 17.07 -7.12 -6.84
N SER A 39 16.17 -7.92 -7.42
CA SER A 39 16.08 -8.16 -8.87
C SER A 39 15.08 -7.28 -9.58
N ASP A 40 14.40 -6.38 -8.85
CA ASP A 40 13.26 -5.60 -9.33
C ASP A 40 12.11 -6.46 -9.90
N ASN A 41 11.98 -7.67 -9.36
CA ASN A 41 10.88 -8.60 -9.63
C ASN A 41 10.18 -8.92 -8.31
N ARG A 42 8.88 -8.65 -8.23
CA ARG A 42 8.08 -8.86 -7.03
C ARG A 42 8.21 -10.29 -6.45
N ALA A 43 8.26 -11.30 -7.31
CA ALA A 43 8.37 -12.70 -6.88
C ALA A 43 9.67 -13.02 -6.12
N ASP A 44 10.71 -12.21 -6.28
CA ASP A 44 12.00 -12.38 -5.62
C ASP A 44 12.13 -11.49 -4.37
N ALA A 45 11.04 -10.87 -3.92
CA ALA A 45 11.06 -9.98 -2.76
C ALA A 45 11.53 -10.73 -1.51
N ASN A 46 12.56 -10.19 -0.88
CA ASN A 46 13.19 -10.76 0.32
C ASN A 46 13.23 -9.79 1.50
N THR A 47 12.71 -8.59 1.30
CA THR A 47 12.67 -7.52 2.29
C THR A 47 11.27 -6.92 2.32
N MET A 48 10.77 -6.63 3.51
CA MET A 48 9.55 -5.85 3.68
C MET A 48 9.83 -4.62 4.53
N TYR A 49 9.27 -3.50 4.11
CA TYR A 49 9.18 -2.27 4.89
C TYR A 49 7.75 -2.04 5.32
N GLU A 50 7.54 -1.75 6.58
CA GLU A 50 6.24 -1.32 7.10
C GLU A 50 6.36 0.11 7.62
N PHE A 51 5.56 1.00 7.04
CA PHE A 51 5.48 2.40 7.43
C PHE A 51 4.23 2.60 8.25
N VAL A 52 4.39 2.93 9.53
CA VAL A 52 3.28 3.15 10.45
C VAL A 52 3.66 4.19 11.50
N ASP A 53 2.77 5.16 11.71
CA ASP A 53 2.90 6.20 12.74
C ASP A 53 4.26 6.93 12.74
N GLY A 54 4.81 7.21 11.55
CA GLY A 54 6.08 7.91 11.40
C GLY A 54 7.33 7.04 11.63
N ILE A 55 7.16 5.74 11.78
CA ILE A 55 8.25 4.78 11.94
C ILE A 55 8.23 3.77 10.80
N ARG A 56 9.42 3.53 10.20
CA ARG A 56 9.65 2.45 9.26
C ARG A 56 10.24 1.26 9.99
N TYR A 57 9.57 0.13 9.91
CA TYR A 57 10.05 -1.18 10.35
C TYR A 57 10.61 -1.94 9.16
N THR A 58 11.59 -2.80 9.38
CA THR A 58 12.21 -3.60 8.33
C THR A 58 12.20 -5.07 8.72
N TYR A 59 11.87 -5.94 7.75
CA TYR A 59 11.81 -7.38 7.91
C TYR A 59 12.60 -8.04 6.79
N TYR A 60 13.27 -9.14 7.11
CA TYR A 60 14.03 -9.92 6.15
C TYR A 60 13.59 -11.37 6.09
N CYS A 61 13.51 -11.93 4.89
CA CYS A 61 13.44 -13.37 4.71
C CYS A 61 14.15 -13.80 3.43
N ILE A 62 15.29 -14.46 3.59
CA ILE A 62 16.10 -14.95 2.46
C ILE A 62 15.50 -16.24 1.87
N THR A 63 14.76 -17.02 2.66
CA THR A 63 14.25 -18.34 2.29
C THR A 63 12.77 -18.37 1.93
N CYS A 64 12.08 -17.22 1.99
CA CYS A 64 10.66 -17.09 1.68
C CYS A 64 10.36 -15.98 0.65
N PRO A 65 11.09 -15.92 -0.48
CA PRO A 65 10.79 -14.93 -1.50
C PRO A 65 9.39 -15.17 -2.07
N GLY A 66 8.64 -14.06 -2.25
CA GLY A 66 7.30 -14.12 -2.85
C GLY A 66 6.20 -14.73 -1.98
N ASP A 67 6.47 -15.13 -0.73
CA ASP A 67 5.45 -15.67 0.18
C ASP A 67 4.67 -14.54 0.86
N GLU A 68 3.58 -14.12 0.22
CA GLU A 68 2.73 -13.05 0.76
C GLU A 68 2.04 -13.43 2.08
N ALA A 69 1.70 -14.70 2.27
CA ALA A 69 1.11 -15.17 3.53
C ALA A 69 2.11 -15.02 4.68
N TYR A 70 3.37 -15.32 4.43
CA TYR A 70 4.44 -15.10 5.39
C TYR A 70 4.56 -13.61 5.75
N TRP A 71 4.69 -12.72 4.75
CA TRP A 71 4.82 -11.29 4.98
C TRP A 71 3.63 -10.68 5.72
N ASN A 72 2.41 -11.15 5.40
CA ASN A 72 1.20 -10.70 6.09
C ASN A 72 1.14 -11.12 7.55
N SER A 73 1.76 -12.23 7.93
CA SER A 73 1.77 -12.76 9.29
C SER A 73 2.69 -11.99 10.24
N LEU A 74 3.61 -11.17 9.72
CA LEU A 74 4.58 -10.46 10.54
C LEU A 74 3.98 -9.24 11.24
N GLU A 75 4.36 -9.05 12.49
CA GLU A 75 3.99 -7.92 13.34
C GLU A 75 5.23 -7.07 13.65
N THR A 76 5.03 -5.87 14.19
CA THR A 76 6.14 -4.95 14.50
C THR A 76 7.17 -5.52 15.47
N SER A 77 6.78 -6.51 16.29
CA SER A 77 7.69 -7.26 17.16
C SER A 77 8.67 -8.18 16.42
N ASP A 78 8.35 -8.55 15.16
CA ASP A 78 9.17 -9.42 14.32
C ASP A 78 10.19 -8.62 13.47
N ALA A 79 10.11 -7.30 13.51
CA ALA A 79 11.03 -6.44 12.79
C ALA A 79 12.47 -6.60 13.30
N ILE A 80 13.43 -6.42 12.38
CA ILE A 80 14.84 -6.34 12.80
C ILE A 80 15.04 -5.13 13.71
N PRO A 81 15.98 -5.20 14.68
CA PRO A 81 16.32 -4.06 15.53
C PRO A 81 16.77 -2.84 14.72
N GLY A 82 16.43 -1.64 15.20
CA GLY A 82 16.84 -0.40 14.54
C GLY A 82 15.75 0.17 13.62
N THR A 83 14.61 0.51 14.23
CA THR A 83 13.54 1.24 13.53
C THR A 83 14.00 2.60 13.05
N ASN A 84 13.44 3.07 11.93
CA ASN A 84 13.82 4.33 11.30
C ASN A 84 12.64 5.32 11.29
N PRO A 85 12.75 6.47 11.95
CA PRO A 85 11.80 7.54 11.77
C PRO A 85 11.69 7.96 10.30
N TYR A 86 10.49 8.27 9.83
CA TYR A 86 10.31 8.78 8.47
C TYR A 86 9.33 9.95 8.42
N LYS A 87 9.41 10.69 7.33
CA LYS A 87 8.43 11.69 6.91
C LYS A 87 8.14 11.53 5.43
N PHE A 88 6.89 11.72 5.06
CA PHE A 88 6.46 11.73 3.67
C PHE A 88 5.65 12.99 3.40
N GLU A 89 6.20 13.90 2.62
CA GLU A 89 5.61 15.20 2.31
C GLU A 89 5.97 15.60 0.88
N ASN A 90 4.98 16.10 0.12
CA ASN A 90 5.18 16.55 -1.26
C ASN A 90 5.93 15.51 -2.12
N ASP A 91 5.42 14.28 -2.10
CA ASP A 91 5.99 13.12 -2.81
C ASP A 91 7.45 12.80 -2.44
N THR A 92 7.97 13.38 -1.39
CA THR A 92 9.33 13.14 -0.91
C THR A 92 9.30 12.29 0.35
N LEU A 93 9.91 11.12 0.26
CA LEU A 93 10.17 10.26 1.42
C LEU A 93 11.54 10.60 2.00
N ARG A 94 11.56 10.87 3.31
CA ARG A 94 12.76 11.02 4.13
C ARG A 94 12.77 9.98 5.21
N VAL A 95 13.84 9.22 5.30
CA VAL A 95 14.01 8.18 6.34
C VAL A 95 15.32 8.43 7.08
N ASP A 96 15.25 8.58 8.40
CA ASP A 96 16.43 8.68 9.25
C ASP A 96 17.12 7.29 9.33
N LEU A 97 18.33 7.21 8.80
CA LEU A 97 19.14 6.00 8.84
C LEU A 97 20.11 5.98 10.02
N HIS A 98 19.93 6.92 10.96
CA HIS A 98 20.77 7.14 12.14
C HIS A 98 22.18 7.66 11.83
N PHE A 99 22.86 8.09 12.87
CA PHE A 99 24.24 8.61 12.79
C PHE A 99 24.43 9.76 11.81
N GLY A 100 23.40 10.57 11.59
CA GLY A 100 23.41 11.70 10.66
C GLY A 100 23.23 11.33 9.19
N ASN A 101 22.87 10.08 8.89
CA ASN A 101 22.53 9.63 7.54
C ASN A 101 21.01 9.70 7.32
N GLU A 102 20.62 10.12 6.15
CA GLU A 102 19.22 10.20 5.74
C GLU A 102 19.05 9.65 4.32
N LEU A 103 18.03 8.84 4.10
CA LEU A 103 17.53 8.53 2.78
C LEU A 103 16.54 9.63 2.38
N VAL A 104 16.78 10.27 1.25
CA VAL A 104 15.84 11.24 0.66
C VAL A 104 15.57 10.81 -0.78
N THR A 105 14.31 10.55 -1.11
CA THR A 105 13.92 10.10 -2.44
C THR A 105 12.55 10.64 -2.82
N LEU A 106 12.37 10.97 -4.10
CA LEU A 106 11.05 11.21 -4.66
C LEU A 106 10.35 9.88 -4.88
N ILE A 107 9.07 9.85 -4.59
CA ILE A 107 8.20 8.70 -4.77
C ILE A 107 7.23 8.99 -5.93
N THR A 108 7.18 8.09 -6.87
CA THR A 108 6.14 8.06 -7.90
C THR A 108 5.27 6.83 -7.67
N PHE A 109 3.98 7.04 -7.43
CA PHE A 109 3.04 5.93 -7.31
C PHE A 109 2.63 5.45 -8.69
N GLU A 110 2.59 4.14 -8.85
CA GLU A 110 2.19 3.41 -10.04
C GLU A 110 1.08 2.41 -9.69
N CYS A 111 0.41 1.88 -10.71
CA CYS A 111 -0.57 0.80 -10.53
C CYS A 111 -1.61 1.17 -9.44
N ASP A 112 -2.23 2.36 -9.57
CA ASP A 112 -3.23 2.89 -8.63
C ASP A 112 -2.77 2.88 -7.16
N GLY A 113 -1.47 3.14 -6.92
CA GLY A 113 -0.86 3.15 -5.60
C GLY A 113 -0.46 1.76 -5.06
N GLY A 114 -0.59 0.73 -5.87
CA GLY A 114 -0.16 -0.63 -5.53
C GLY A 114 1.33 -0.90 -5.76
N LYS A 115 2.00 0.00 -6.45
CA LYS A 115 3.44 -0.01 -6.71
C LYS A 115 3.97 1.41 -6.56
N LEU A 116 5.20 1.57 -6.15
CA LEU A 116 5.87 2.85 -6.16
C LEU A 116 7.29 2.71 -6.69
N PHE A 117 7.77 3.79 -7.31
CA PHE A 117 9.15 3.94 -7.73
C PHE A 117 9.87 4.94 -6.82
N MET A 118 11.07 4.57 -6.37
CA MET A 118 11.97 5.43 -5.61
C MET A 118 13.07 5.97 -6.52
N ASP A 119 12.96 7.23 -6.93
CA ASP A 119 13.84 7.84 -7.94
C ASP A 119 15.32 7.81 -7.52
N GLY A 120 15.63 8.18 -6.28
CA GLY A 120 16.99 8.17 -5.75
C GLY A 120 17.63 6.79 -5.55
N GLN A 121 16.85 5.72 -5.60
CA GLN A 121 17.28 4.33 -5.43
C GLN A 121 17.18 3.52 -6.73
N PHE A 122 16.51 4.05 -7.77
CA PHE A 122 16.19 3.35 -9.01
C PHE A 122 15.56 1.98 -8.79
N SER A 123 14.64 1.89 -7.83
CA SER A 123 14.00 0.64 -7.46
C SER A 123 12.53 0.82 -7.12
N HIS A 124 11.79 -0.29 -7.21
CA HIS A 124 10.37 -0.32 -6.88
C HIS A 124 10.11 -0.95 -5.51
N LEU A 125 8.99 -0.54 -4.94
CA LEU A 125 8.33 -1.26 -3.86
C LEU A 125 6.92 -1.65 -4.33
N TRP A 126 6.49 -2.84 -3.95
CA TRP A 126 5.13 -3.31 -4.20
C TRP A 126 4.36 -3.33 -2.89
N ARG A 127 3.18 -2.72 -2.88
CA ARG A 127 2.30 -2.80 -1.73
C ARG A 127 1.87 -4.25 -1.54
N LEU A 128 2.04 -4.77 -0.32
CA LEU A 128 1.76 -6.18 -0.03
C LEU A 128 0.31 -6.57 -0.35
N SER A 129 -0.64 -5.68 -0.11
CA SER A 129 -2.06 -5.90 -0.37
C SER A 129 -2.51 -5.68 -1.82
N SER A 130 -1.59 -5.50 -2.77
CA SER A 130 -1.91 -5.27 -4.19
C SER A 130 -1.45 -6.41 -5.08
N ASP A 131 -2.11 -6.59 -6.22
CA ASP A 131 -1.76 -7.58 -7.24
C ASP A 131 -0.80 -7.01 -8.31
N CYS A 132 -0.22 -5.83 -8.08
CA CYS A 132 0.71 -5.19 -9.01
C CYS A 132 2.00 -5.98 -9.15
N GLN A 133 2.48 -6.13 -10.36
CA GLN A 133 3.73 -6.84 -10.70
C GLN A 133 4.87 -5.87 -11.02
#